data_9cbc0ae079484848ea3c398fb21f73f6
#
_entry.id   9cbc0ae079484848ea3c398fb21f73f6
#
_cell.length_a   1.000
_cell.length_b   1.000
_cell.length_c   1.000
_cell.angle_alpha   90.00
_cell.angle_beta   90.00
_cell.angle_gamma   90.00
#
_symmetry.space_group_name_H-M   'P 1'
#
loop_
_entity.id
_entity.type
_entity.pdbx_description
1 polymer ?
#
loop_
_entity_poly.entity_id
_entity_poly.type
_entity_poly.pdbx_seq_one_letter_code
_entity_poly.pdbx_strand_id
1 'polypeptide(L)'
;MDEVKYKYQGVARTYQRKLLDDWYSGISSAEEKDEKVAYLFISGNIAELLRVFDFHLVYPEVNALQCGVKKVAGDFIMKAEDIGYSSDVCGYVKNDIGLLMSDNIGPFGKISPPDLLVCTYSGCMTYVKWFEALAKTYGTELFMLDVPFLREGKPTKGDLKYIRSQLEELIEVCERVTGIQYDEEKLKEILGNSVKAEDLWVDILQSAKNEPSPFDAFFEAVFFMAPIYVLRGTEECVEYYQKAKLEIEERIQHKTGPIPEEKFRIVMEGPPPWPHFRTFWELFKKWDVCAVASTYSKVGGIWDFGFRHDPSRPLDSIAEYATNCYTNYNWKMRSEMIKSYIDDYNADALVIHSVKSCRAFSVGQADARERFIRDYNIPTLFIESDLADPRYFSEAQMRNRIDAFFESLEHRRLVEA
;
A
#
# COMPACT_ATOMS: atom_id res chain seq x y z
N MET A 1 15.33 -26.44 22.09
CA MET A 1 16.14 -25.22 22.09
C MET A 1 15.23 -24.11 22.57
N ASP A 2 15.53 -23.51 23.72
CA ASP A 2 14.76 -22.38 24.23
C ASP A 2 14.85 -21.26 23.19
N GLU A 3 13.70 -20.76 22.71
CA GLU A 3 13.65 -19.60 21.85
C GLU A 3 14.30 -18.42 22.59
N VAL A 4 15.45 -17.99 22.10
CA VAL A 4 16.08 -16.77 22.62
C VAL A 4 15.14 -15.61 22.30
N LYS A 5 14.46 -15.09 23.31
CA LYS A 5 13.63 -13.89 23.17
C LYS A 5 14.55 -12.68 23.06
N TYR A 6 14.53 -12.06 21.93
CA TYR A 6 15.21 -10.79 21.70
C TYR A 6 14.44 -9.65 22.37
N LYS A 7 15.15 -8.58 22.73
CA LYS A 7 14.62 -7.43 23.49
C LYS A 7 13.48 -6.72 22.77
N TYR A 8 13.59 -6.57 21.46
CA TYR A 8 12.62 -5.83 20.63
C TYR A 8 11.69 -6.72 19.81
N GLN A 9 11.76 -8.04 19.98
CA GLN A 9 10.95 -9.00 19.21
C GLN A 9 9.43 -8.73 19.36
N GLY A 10 8.78 -8.42 18.23
CA GLY A 10 7.34 -8.20 18.15
C GLY A 10 6.85 -6.84 18.70
N VAL A 11 7.76 -5.94 19.05
CA VAL A 11 7.41 -4.59 19.55
C VAL A 11 6.67 -3.79 18.47
N ALA A 12 7.15 -3.81 17.24
CA ALA A 12 6.50 -3.12 16.13
C ALA A 12 5.07 -3.62 15.91
N ARG A 13 4.87 -4.94 15.87
CA ARG A 13 3.54 -5.52 15.67
C ARG A 13 2.56 -5.22 16.80
N THR A 14 3.05 -5.23 18.05
CA THR A 14 2.21 -4.91 19.22
C THR A 14 1.78 -3.45 19.19
N TYR A 15 2.71 -2.55 18.89
CA TYR A 15 2.42 -1.12 18.82
C TYR A 15 1.51 -0.77 17.63
N GLN A 16 1.72 -1.39 16.46
CA GLN A 16 0.84 -1.23 15.32
C GLN A 16 -0.62 -1.60 15.62
N ARG A 17 -0.85 -2.70 16.34
CA ARG A 17 -2.22 -3.09 16.72
C ARG A 17 -2.89 -2.00 17.53
N LYS A 18 -2.19 -1.48 18.55
CA LYS A 18 -2.70 -0.38 19.35
C LYS A 18 -3.04 0.83 18.48
N LEU A 19 -2.14 1.25 17.60
CA LEU A 19 -2.35 2.40 16.71
C LEU A 19 -3.55 2.21 15.77
N LEU A 20 -3.74 1.02 15.23
CA LEU A 20 -4.89 0.72 14.37
C LEU A 20 -6.20 0.65 15.19
N ASP A 21 -6.18 0.09 16.38
CA ASP A 21 -7.34 0.06 17.28
C ASP A 21 -7.75 1.49 17.69
N ASP A 22 -6.78 2.35 18.02
CA ASP A 22 -6.99 3.75 18.35
C ASP A 22 -7.55 4.53 17.15
N TRP A 23 -6.99 4.31 15.95
CA TRP A 23 -7.43 4.92 14.70
C TRP A 23 -8.90 4.55 14.36
N TYR A 24 -9.25 3.26 14.40
CA TYR A 24 -10.62 2.81 14.16
C TYR A 24 -11.59 3.30 15.24
N SER A 25 -11.16 3.35 16.50
CA SER A 25 -11.96 3.90 17.61
C SER A 25 -12.26 5.37 17.38
N GLY A 26 -11.28 6.16 16.95
CA GLY A 26 -11.47 7.56 16.58
C GLY A 26 -12.50 7.73 15.46
N ILE A 27 -12.35 6.98 14.36
CA ILE A 27 -13.30 7.00 13.24
C ILE A 27 -14.71 6.61 13.70
N SER A 28 -14.83 5.56 14.50
CA SER A 28 -16.13 5.05 14.94
C SER A 28 -16.88 6.03 15.85
N SER A 29 -16.17 6.84 16.65
CA SER A 29 -16.73 7.81 17.56
C SER A 29 -16.90 9.22 16.99
N ALA A 30 -16.38 9.50 15.79
CA ALA A 30 -16.33 10.84 15.22
C ALA A 30 -17.73 11.47 15.05
N GLU A 31 -18.69 10.69 14.54
CA GLU A 31 -20.07 11.14 14.36
C GLU A 31 -20.73 11.56 15.70
N GLU A 32 -20.50 10.79 16.77
CA GLU A 32 -21.07 11.10 18.11
C GLU A 32 -20.44 12.33 18.75
N LYS A 33 -19.19 12.64 18.39
CA LYS A 33 -18.43 13.78 18.91
C LYS A 33 -18.53 15.04 18.05
N ASP A 34 -19.26 14.99 16.94
CA ASP A 34 -19.31 16.06 15.93
C ASP A 34 -17.91 16.42 15.35
N GLU A 35 -17.02 15.41 15.29
CA GLU A 35 -15.70 15.54 14.69
C GLU A 35 -15.77 15.23 13.19
N LYS A 36 -14.98 15.93 12.38
CA LYS A 36 -15.07 15.86 10.92
C LYS A 36 -14.31 14.68 10.34
N VAL A 37 -14.90 14.04 9.33
CA VAL A 37 -14.37 12.84 8.67
C VAL A 37 -14.12 13.13 7.19
N ALA A 38 -12.91 12.81 6.70
CA ALA A 38 -12.60 12.85 5.27
C ALA A 38 -12.23 11.45 4.77
N TYR A 39 -12.81 11.06 3.63
CA TYR A 39 -12.42 9.84 2.93
C TYR A 39 -11.43 10.17 1.82
N LEU A 40 -10.38 9.37 1.72
CA LEU A 40 -9.34 9.52 0.68
C LEU A 40 -8.74 8.16 0.31
N PHE A 41 -7.85 8.16 -0.70
CA PHE A 41 -7.13 6.97 -1.13
C PHE A 41 -5.69 6.91 -0.61
N ILE A 42 -5.13 5.71 -0.59
CA ILE A 42 -3.70 5.49 -0.30
C ILE A 42 -2.83 6.02 -1.45
N SER A 43 -3.24 5.74 -2.69
CA SER A 43 -2.55 6.24 -3.89
C SER A 43 -2.72 7.74 -4.06
N GLY A 44 -1.61 8.48 -4.07
CA GLY A 44 -1.65 9.95 -4.12
C GLY A 44 -2.18 10.57 -2.84
N ASN A 45 -1.92 9.93 -1.70
CA ASN A 45 -2.35 10.34 -0.38
C ASN A 45 -1.88 11.76 -0.05
N ILE A 46 -2.82 12.62 0.33
CA ILE A 46 -2.57 13.99 0.76
C ILE A 46 -2.99 14.22 2.22
N ALA A 47 -2.83 13.18 3.04
CA ALA A 47 -3.23 13.16 4.44
C ALA A 47 -2.66 14.33 5.24
N GLU A 48 -1.43 14.74 4.95
CA GLU A 48 -0.74 15.82 5.64
C GLU A 48 -1.53 17.13 5.55
N LEU A 49 -2.08 17.45 4.38
CA LEU A 49 -2.90 18.65 4.18
C LEU A 49 -4.22 18.55 4.97
N LEU A 50 -4.89 17.41 4.90
CA LEU A 50 -6.17 17.21 5.60
C LEU A 50 -6.02 17.22 7.13
N ARG A 51 -4.87 16.81 7.65
CA ARG A 51 -4.57 16.88 9.10
C ARG A 51 -4.44 18.29 9.64
N VAL A 52 -4.16 19.29 8.80
CA VAL A 52 -4.19 20.71 9.22
C VAL A 52 -5.56 21.09 9.75
N PHE A 53 -6.60 20.45 9.21
CA PHE A 53 -8.02 20.73 9.50
C PHE A 53 -8.65 19.70 10.48
N ASP A 54 -7.84 18.92 11.17
CA ASP A 54 -8.23 17.96 12.20
C ASP A 54 -9.25 16.88 11.75
N PHE A 55 -9.26 16.53 10.45
CA PHE A 55 -10.09 15.44 9.94
C PHE A 55 -9.67 14.08 10.49
N HIS A 56 -10.64 13.25 10.88
CA HIS A 56 -10.46 11.81 10.92
C HIS A 56 -10.37 11.27 9.48
N LEU A 57 -9.27 10.62 9.16
CA LEU A 57 -9.01 10.14 7.80
C LEU A 57 -9.44 8.68 7.64
N VAL A 58 -10.30 8.42 6.68
CA VAL A 58 -10.79 7.08 6.33
C VAL A 58 -10.30 6.70 4.95
N TYR A 59 -9.83 5.48 4.84
CA TYR A 59 -9.34 4.88 3.58
C TYR A 59 -10.22 3.68 3.23
N PRO A 60 -11.17 3.80 2.29
CA PRO A 60 -12.03 2.68 1.87
C PRO A 60 -11.24 1.45 1.41
N GLU A 61 -10.06 1.65 0.81
CA GLU A 61 -9.16 0.55 0.44
C GLU A 61 -8.67 -0.24 1.66
N VAL A 62 -8.35 0.45 2.76
CA VAL A 62 -7.89 -0.19 4.01
C VAL A 62 -9.02 -0.98 4.65
N ASN A 63 -10.25 -0.44 4.65
CA ASN A 63 -11.42 -1.15 5.15
C ASN A 63 -11.67 -2.43 4.34
N ALA A 64 -11.62 -2.34 3.00
CA ALA A 64 -11.78 -3.49 2.11
C ALA A 64 -10.68 -4.53 2.30
N LEU A 65 -9.41 -4.09 2.45
CA LEU A 65 -8.27 -4.94 2.78
C LEU A 65 -8.51 -5.70 4.09
N GLN A 66 -8.93 -5.00 5.14
CA GLN A 66 -9.20 -5.60 6.45
C GLN A 66 -10.34 -6.62 6.40
N CYS A 67 -11.39 -6.37 5.62
CA CYS A 67 -12.44 -7.36 5.37
C CYS A 67 -11.86 -8.62 4.70
N GLY A 68 -10.91 -8.47 3.77
CA GLY A 68 -10.19 -9.60 3.17
C GLY A 68 -9.38 -10.38 4.21
N VAL A 69 -8.56 -9.72 5.00
CA VAL A 69 -7.73 -10.32 6.07
C VAL A 69 -8.59 -11.05 7.11
N LYS A 70 -9.75 -10.49 7.46
CA LYS A 70 -10.71 -11.08 8.40
C LYS A 70 -11.63 -12.12 7.75
N LYS A 71 -11.48 -12.38 6.43
CA LYS A 71 -12.24 -13.38 5.65
C LYS A 71 -13.75 -13.13 5.58
N VAL A 72 -14.18 -11.87 5.69
CA VAL A 72 -15.58 -11.45 5.53
C VAL A 72 -15.85 -10.72 4.21
N ALA A 73 -14.82 -10.50 3.39
CA ALA A 73 -14.93 -9.78 2.12
C ALA A 73 -15.92 -10.43 1.14
N GLY A 74 -16.00 -11.77 1.12
CA GLY A 74 -16.91 -12.51 0.23
C GLY A 74 -18.37 -12.11 0.39
N ASP A 75 -18.84 -11.95 1.63
CA ASP A 75 -20.21 -11.59 1.93
C ASP A 75 -20.56 -10.17 1.45
N PHE A 76 -19.64 -9.22 1.65
CA PHE A 76 -19.82 -7.86 1.17
C PHE A 76 -19.75 -7.78 -0.35
N ILE A 77 -18.84 -8.50 -1.00
CA ILE A 77 -18.72 -8.57 -2.44
C ILE A 77 -20.02 -9.10 -3.06
N MET A 78 -20.62 -10.16 -2.51
CA MET A 78 -21.88 -10.70 -2.99
C MET A 78 -23.02 -9.69 -2.87
N LYS A 79 -23.14 -8.95 -1.76
CA LYS A 79 -24.14 -7.88 -1.62
C LYS A 79 -24.04 -6.82 -2.72
N ALA A 80 -22.82 -6.42 -3.09
CA ALA A 80 -22.62 -5.46 -4.17
C ALA A 80 -23.01 -6.07 -5.54
N GLU A 81 -22.72 -7.34 -5.78
CA GLU A 81 -23.10 -8.04 -7.00
C GLU A 81 -24.62 -8.21 -7.11
N ASP A 82 -25.32 -8.47 -6.01
CA ASP A 82 -26.79 -8.59 -5.96
C ASP A 82 -27.50 -7.30 -6.40
N ILE A 83 -26.89 -6.13 -6.22
CA ILE A 83 -27.44 -4.85 -6.71
C ILE A 83 -26.92 -4.45 -8.10
N GLY A 84 -26.18 -5.35 -8.78
CA GLY A 84 -25.80 -5.19 -10.18
C GLY A 84 -24.35 -4.78 -10.45
N TYR A 85 -23.46 -4.74 -9.45
CA TYR A 85 -22.03 -4.59 -9.72
C TYR A 85 -21.49 -5.84 -10.40
N SER A 86 -20.77 -5.67 -11.52
CA SER A 86 -20.15 -6.80 -12.23
C SER A 86 -19.07 -7.49 -11.37
N SER A 87 -18.95 -8.81 -11.53
CA SER A 87 -17.88 -9.61 -10.94
C SER A 87 -16.48 -9.10 -11.32
N ASP A 88 -16.33 -8.42 -12.46
CA ASP A 88 -15.06 -7.89 -12.97
C ASP A 88 -14.69 -6.50 -12.42
N VAL A 89 -15.58 -5.88 -11.63
CA VAL A 89 -15.25 -4.65 -10.90
C VAL A 89 -14.28 -4.96 -9.77
N CYS A 90 -13.39 -4.01 -9.49
CA CYS A 90 -12.39 -4.11 -8.42
C CYS A 90 -12.99 -4.68 -7.12
N GLY A 91 -12.34 -5.69 -6.57
CA GLY A 91 -12.77 -6.36 -5.35
C GLY A 91 -12.89 -5.41 -4.15
N TYR A 92 -12.03 -4.37 -4.07
CA TYR A 92 -12.15 -3.34 -3.03
C TYR A 92 -13.42 -2.52 -3.17
N VAL A 93 -13.76 -2.10 -4.39
CA VAL A 93 -15.01 -1.34 -4.64
C VAL A 93 -16.23 -2.14 -4.22
N LYS A 94 -16.32 -3.39 -4.67
CA LYS A 94 -17.46 -4.26 -4.33
C LYS A 94 -17.56 -4.48 -2.82
N ASN A 95 -16.42 -4.67 -2.17
CA ASN A 95 -16.36 -4.85 -0.73
C ASN A 95 -16.87 -3.61 0.02
N ASP A 96 -16.39 -2.42 -0.34
CA ASP A 96 -16.80 -1.17 0.30
C ASP A 96 -18.28 -0.84 0.05
N ILE A 97 -18.79 -1.06 -1.16
CA ILE A 97 -20.21 -0.91 -1.46
C ILE A 97 -21.06 -1.89 -0.65
N GLY A 98 -20.63 -3.15 -0.52
CA GLY A 98 -21.31 -4.13 0.34
C GLY A 98 -21.27 -3.78 1.82
N LEU A 99 -20.16 -3.18 2.29
CA LEU A 99 -20.01 -2.64 3.63
C LEU A 99 -21.00 -1.49 3.87
N LEU A 100 -21.08 -0.55 2.92
CA LEU A 100 -22.06 0.55 2.92
C LEU A 100 -23.50 0.05 3.04
N MET A 101 -23.85 -1.02 2.30
CA MET A 101 -25.16 -1.67 2.40
C MET A 101 -25.40 -2.41 3.74
N SER A 102 -24.38 -2.48 4.57
CA SER A 102 -24.40 -3.13 5.89
C SER A 102 -24.21 -2.09 7.01
N ASP A 103 -24.78 -0.90 6.84
CA ASP A 103 -24.72 0.23 7.78
C ASP A 103 -23.30 0.67 8.14
N ASN A 104 -22.32 0.43 7.23
CA ASN A 104 -20.90 0.66 7.44
C ASN A 104 -20.30 -0.09 8.65
N ILE A 105 -20.89 -1.21 9.04
CA ILE A 105 -20.37 -2.03 10.14
C ILE A 105 -19.39 -3.06 9.57
N GLY A 106 -18.12 -2.79 9.76
CA GLY A 106 -17.01 -3.66 9.35
C GLY A 106 -16.39 -4.45 10.50
N PRO A 107 -15.27 -5.15 10.24
CA PRO A 107 -14.59 -5.98 11.24
C PRO A 107 -14.07 -5.24 12.47
N PHE A 108 -13.94 -3.91 12.38
CA PHE A 108 -13.44 -3.02 13.43
C PHE A 108 -14.49 -2.05 13.96
N GLY A 109 -15.75 -2.31 13.72
CA GLY A 109 -16.86 -1.47 14.16
C GLY A 109 -17.47 -0.64 13.03
N LYS A 110 -18.24 0.36 13.43
CA LYS A 110 -18.91 1.29 12.51
C LYS A 110 -17.89 2.28 11.94
N ILE A 111 -17.96 2.54 10.64
CA ILE A 111 -17.21 3.60 9.98
C ILE A 111 -18.13 4.81 9.86
N SER A 112 -17.75 5.94 10.45
CA SER A 112 -18.52 7.18 10.36
C SER A 112 -18.63 7.70 8.94
N PRO A 113 -19.78 8.29 8.53
CA PRO A 113 -19.95 8.85 7.20
C PRO A 113 -19.00 10.03 6.96
N PRO A 114 -18.62 10.32 5.72
CA PRO A 114 -17.72 11.41 5.40
C PRO A 114 -18.43 12.78 5.42
N ASP A 115 -17.75 13.81 5.95
CA ASP A 115 -18.07 15.21 5.71
C ASP A 115 -17.45 15.73 4.40
N LEU A 116 -16.37 15.08 3.95
CA LEU A 116 -15.68 15.41 2.71
C LEU A 116 -15.13 14.14 2.06
N LEU A 117 -15.29 14.04 0.75
CA LEU A 117 -14.65 13.00 -0.08
C LEU A 117 -13.55 13.65 -0.90
N VAL A 118 -12.33 13.12 -0.81
CA VAL A 118 -11.19 13.61 -1.60
C VAL A 118 -10.65 12.47 -2.47
N CYS A 119 -10.91 12.55 -3.76
CA CYS A 119 -10.45 11.57 -4.74
C CYS A 119 -9.22 12.07 -5.47
N THR A 120 -8.05 11.55 -5.17
CA THR A 120 -6.85 11.79 -5.97
C THR A 120 -6.85 10.85 -7.18
N TYR A 121 -7.00 11.40 -8.37
CA TYR A 121 -6.87 10.63 -9.60
C TYR A 121 -5.40 10.49 -10.00
N SER A 122 -4.80 9.39 -9.64
CA SER A 122 -3.40 9.05 -9.92
C SER A 122 -3.29 7.71 -10.66
N GLY A 123 -3.89 7.64 -11.87
CA GLY A 123 -3.79 6.50 -12.78
C GLY A 123 -4.82 5.37 -12.55
N CYS A 124 -5.77 5.51 -11.64
CA CYS A 124 -6.85 4.54 -11.44
C CYS A 124 -8.24 5.15 -11.66
N MET A 125 -8.81 4.95 -12.84
CA MET A 125 -10.16 5.43 -13.19
C MET A 125 -11.25 4.83 -12.27
N THR A 126 -11.03 3.67 -11.69
CA THR A 126 -11.98 3.03 -10.78
C THR A 126 -12.22 3.90 -9.53
N TYR A 127 -11.21 4.62 -9.04
CA TYR A 127 -11.35 5.53 -7.90
C TYR A 127 -12.38 6.62 -8.16
N VAL A 128 -12.34 7.23 -9.34
CA VAL A 128 -13.28 8.28 -9.73
C VAL A 128 -14.72 7.79 -9.58
N LYS A 129 -15.03 6.65 -10.21
CA LYS A 129 -16.40 6.09 -10.18
C LYS A 129 -16.81 5.58 -8.81
N TRP A 130 -15.86 5.09 -8.04
CA TRP A 130 -16.10 4.68 -6.66
C TRP A 130 -16.51 5.88 -5.79
N PHE A 131 -15.72 6.95 -5.81
CA PHE A 131 -16.01 8.15 -5.01
C PHE A 131 -17.23 8.92 -5.49
N GLU A 132 -17.54 8.93 -6.80
CA GLU A 132 -18.82 9.45 -7.31
C GLU A 132 -20.02 8.66 -6.73
N ALA A 133 -19.90 7.32 -6.62
CA ALA A 133 -20.94 6.50 -6.01
C ALA A 133 -21.11 6.79 -4.51
N LEU A 134 -20.01 6.95 -3.76
CA LEU A 134 -20.02 7.33 -2.36
C LEU A 134 -20.63 8.72 -2.17
N ALA A 135 -20.21 9.70 -2.97
CA ALA A 135 -20.72 11.07 -2.92
C ALA A 135 -22.25 11.11 -3.12
N LYS A 136 -22.74 10.35 -4.10
CA LYS A 136 -24.18 10.23 -4.36
C LYS A 136 -24.92 9.59 -3.18
N THR A 137 -24.35 8.56 -2.57
CA THR A 137 -24.99 7.81 -1.49
C THR A 137 -25.03 8.60 -0.18
N TYR A 138 -23.96 9.25 0.17
CA TYR A 138 -23.89 10.06 1.40
C TYR A 138 -24.46 11.48 1.24
N GLY A 139 -24.62 11.96 0.00
CA GLY A 139 -24.96 13.37 -0.27
C GLY A 139 -23.84 14.33 0.10
N THR A 140 -22.60 13.87 0.09
CA THR A 140 -21.41 14.59 0.57
C THR A 140 -20.62 15.18 -0.59
N GLU A 141 -20.00 16.33 -0.36
CA GLU A 141 -19.13 17.00 -1.34
C GLU A 141 -17.94 16.10 -1.74
N LEU A 142 -17.68 16.02 -3.05
CA LEU A 142 -16.54 15.33 -3.62
C LEU A 142 -15.58 16.32 -4.23
N PHE A 143 -14.37 16.39 -3.68
CA PHE A 143 -13.25 17.09 -4.29
C PHE A 143 -12.42 16.13 -5.14
N MET A 144 -12.21 16.47 -6.42
CA MET A 144 -11.38 15.70 -7.34
C MET A 144 -10.02 16.37 -7.49
N LEU A 145 -8.96 15.74 -7.00
CA LEU A 145 -7.58 16.13 -7.26
C LEU A 145 -7.08 15.39 -8.50
N ASP A 146 -7.01 16.09 -9.62
CA ASP A 146 -6.52 15.52 -10.89
C ASP A 146 -5.00 15.59 -10.96
N VAL A 147 -4.36 14.43 -11.09
CA VAL A 147 -2.91 14.29 -11.15
C VAL A 147 -2.50 13.86 -12.56
N PRO A 148 -1.72 14.67 -13.29
CA PRO A 148 -1.24 14.31 -14.62
C PRO A 148 -0.48 12.99 -14.65
N PHE A 149 -0.79 12.12 -15.62
CA PHE A 149 -0.10 10.86 -15.82
C PHE A 149 1.36 11.09 -16.25
N LEU A 150 2.30 10.47 -15.57
CA LEU A 150 3.73 10.61 -15.87
C LEU A 150 4.11 9.83 -17.12
N ARG A 151 4.42 10.56 -18.20
CA ARG A 151 4.85 9.98 -19.48
C ARG A 151 6.36 9.78 -19.55
N GLU A 152 7.13 10.65 -18.89
CA GLU A 152 8.60 10.73 -18.97
C GLU A 152 9.29 10.84 -17.60
N GLY A 153 8.94 9.98 -16.66
CA GLY A 153 9.70 9.79 -15.44
C GLY A 153 9.58 10.86 -14.36
N LYS A 154 9.36 12.13 -14.72
CA LYS A 154 9.23 13.25 -13.76
C LYS A 154 8.10 14.20 -14.17
N PRO A 155 7.41 14.81 -13.19
CA PRO A 155 6.44 15.85 -13.48
C PRO A 155 7.13 17.11 -14.06
N THR A 156 6.44 17.79 -14.97
CA THR A 156 6.87 19.11 -15.46
C THR A 156 6.53 20.19 -14.45
N LYS A 157 7.14 21.37 -14.59
CA LYS A 157 6.75 22.54 -13.78
C LYS A 157 5.28 22.92 -13.97
N GLY A 158 4.73 22.67 -15.17
CA GLY A 158 3.31 22.89 -15.46
C GLY A 158 2.41 21.93 -14.68
N ASP A 159 2.78 20.64 -14.63
CA ASP A 159 2.04 19.63 -13.87
C ASP A 159 2.00 19.98 -12.37
N LEU A 160 3.14 20.34 -11.80
CA LEU A 160 3.23 20.72 -10.39
C LEU A 160 2.41 21.98 -10.08
N LYS A 161 2.47 23.00 -10.95
CA LYS A 161 1.65 24.20 -10.79
C LYS A 161 0.16 23.89 -10.86
N TYR A 162 -0.24 22.98 -11.76
CA TYR A 162 -1.62 22.54 -11.92
C TYR A 162 -2.13 21.80 -10.67
N ILE A 163 -1.34 20.88 -10.12
CA ILE A 163 -1.71 20.18 -8.89
C ILE A 163 -1.76 21.17 -7.71
N ARG A 164 -0.77 22.05 -7.59
CA ARG A 164 -0.70 23.03 -6.52
C ARG A 164 -1.95 23.93 -6.49
N SER A 165 -2.41 24.44 -7.65
CA SER A 165 -3.62 25.27 -7.68
C SER A 165 -4.86 24.53 -7.17
N GLN A 166 -4.98 23.24 -7.43
CA GLN A 166 -6.05 22.40 -6.89
C GLN A 166 -5.91 22.18 -5.37
N LEU A 167 -4.68 22.08 -4.85
CA LEU A 167 -4.47 21.99 -3.39
C LEU A 167 -4.88 23.30 -2.69
N GLU A 168 -4.66 24.45 -3.33
CA GLU A 168 -5.13 25.76 -2.85
C GLU A 168 -6.67 25.84 -2.84
N GLU A 169 -7.35 25.32 -3.87
CA GLU A 169 -8.81 25.17 -3.89
C GLU A 169 -9.33 24.20 -2.81
N LEU A 170 -8.61 23.09 -2.58
CA LEU A 170 -8.96 22.14 -1.53
C LEU A 170 -8.87 22.76 -0.13
N ILE A 171 -7.90 23.62 0.11
CA ILE A 171 -7.78 24.37 1.36
C ILE A 171 -9.08 25.15 1.64
N GLU A 172 -9.59 25.89 0.64
CA GLU A 172 -10.85 26.66 0.78
C GLU A 172 -12.05 25.73 1.10
N VAL A 173 -12.09 24.54 0.49
CA VAL A 173 -13.10 23.52 0.78
C VAL A 173 -12.97 23.02 2.23
N CYS A 174 -11.76 22.71 2.67
CA CYS A 174 -11.52 22.23 4.04
C CYS A 174 -11.89 23.28 5.10
N GLU A 175 -11.52 24.56 4.87
CA GLU A 175 -11.91 25.67 5.75
C GLU A 175 -13.43 25.80 5.86
N ARG A 176 -14.15 25.67 4.75
CA ARG A 176 -15.62 25.73 4.74
C ARG A 176 -16.26 24.56 5.48
N VAL A 177 -15.73 23.33 5.33
CA VAL A 177 -16.28 22.11 5.92
C VAL A 177 -16.01 22.04 7.43
N THR A 178 -14.81 22.46 7.85
CA THR A 178 -14.39 22.33 9.26
C THR A 178 -14.55 23.59 10.08
N GLY A 179 -14.55 24.76 9.43
CA GLY A 179 -14.47 26.08 10.11
C GLY A 179 -13.07 26.41 10.63
N ILE A 180 -12.06 25.55 10.38
CA ILE A 180 -10.67 25.75 10.79
C ILE A 180 -9.95 26.49 9.67
N GLN A 181 -9.20 27.55 10.01
CA GLN A 181 -8.38 28.27 9.03
C GLN A 181 -7.09 27.51 8.75
N TYR A 182 -6.64 27.58 7.50
CA TYR A 182 -5.37 26.99 7.08
C TYR A 182 -4.19 27.59 7.85
N ASP A 183 -3.35 26.71 8.38
CA ASP A 183 -2.12 27.05 9.10
C ASP A 183 -0.92 26.39 8.41
N GLU A 184 -0.12 27.19 7.71
CA GLU A 184 1.06 26.70 7.00
C GLU A 184 2.14 26.19 7.97
N GLU A 185 2.28 26.78 9.15
CA GLU A 185 3.28 26.32 10.13
C GLU A 185 2.88 24.95 10.69
N LYS A 186 1.58 24.71 10.95
CA LYS A 186 1.07 23.37 11.30
C LYS A 186 1.33 22.36 10.18
N LEU A 187 1.16 22.75 8.89
CA LEU A 187 1.49 21.86 7.77
C LEU A 187 2.98 21.55 7.71
N LYS A 188 3.86 22.53 7.94
CA LYS A 188 5.33 22.29 7.98
C LYS A 188 5.73 21.31 9.08
N GLU A 189 5.12 21.42 10.25
CA GLU A 189 5.33 20.49 11.36
C GLU A 189 4.89 19.07 11.00
N ILE A 190 3.68 18.91 10.44
CA ILE A 190 3.14 17.65 9.96
C ILE A 190 4.06 17.01 8.92
N LEU A 191 4.51 17.79 7.92
CA LEU A 191 5.46 17.33 6.90
C LEU A 191 6.82 16.95 7.52
N GLY A 192 7.27 17.65 8.54
CA GLY A 192 8.48 17.30 9.29
C GLY A 192 8.39 15.91 9.94
N ASN A 193 7.22 15.52 10.45
CA ASN A 193 6.98 14.18 10.96
C ASN A 193 6.90 13.15 9.82
N SER A 194 6.29 13.50 8.68
CA SER A 194 6.28 12.63 7.49
C SER A 194 7.70 12.32 7.03
N VAL A 195 8.59 13.31 6.91
CA VAL A 195 9.99 13.09 6.50
C VAL A 195 10.72 12.13 7.44
N LYS A 196 10.58 12.33 8.77
CA LYS A 196 11.20 11.43 9.75
C LYS A 196 10.71 9.99 9.61
N ALA A 197 9.39 9.81 9.44
CA ALA A 197 8.81 8.49 9.27
C ALA A 197 9.21 7.85 7.93
N GLU A 198 9.29 8.63 6.85
CA GLU A 198 9.73 8.20 5.52
C GLU A 198 11.17 7.70 5.54
N ASP A 199 12.08 8.44 6.16
CA ASP A 199 13.49 8.03 6.27
C ASP A 199 13.63 6.73 7.06
N LEU A 200 12.94 6.62 8.20
CA LEU A 200 12.96 5.39 9.01
C LEU A 200 12.36 4.19 8.25
N TRP A 201 11.26 4.42 7.51
CA TRP A 201 10.64 3.37 6.69
C TRP A 201 11.58 2.91 5.57
N VAL A 202 12.26 3.83 4.91
CA VAL A 202 13.23 3.49 3.86
C VAL A 202 14.43 2.75 4.43
N ASP A 203 14.93 3.12 5.60
CA ASP A 203 15.98 2.35 6.29
C ASP A 203 15.55 0.89 6.53
N ILE A 204 14.28 0.68 6.93
CA ILE A 204 13.72 -0.66 7.10
C ILE A 204 13.65 -1.40 5.76
N LEU A 205 13.15 -0.76 4.68
CA LEU A 205 13.11 -1.36 3.36
C LEU A 205 14.51 -1.77 2.88
N GLN A 206 15.49 -0.87 3.02
CA GLN A 206 16.87 -1.13 2.60
C GLN A 206 17.57 -2.19 3.44
N SER A 207 17.11 -2.44 4.65
CA SER A 207 17.67 -3.51 5.50
C SER A 207 17.56 -4.89 4.87
N ALA A 208 16.58 -5.10 3.97
CA ALA A 208 16.43 -6.34 3.24
C ALA A 208 17.58 -6.65 2.25
N LYS A 209 18.55 -5.74 2.09
CA LYS A 209 19.83 -6.00 1.39
C LYS A 209 20.77 -6.91 2.20
N ASN A 210 20.56 -7.05 3.50
CA ASN A 210 21.32 -8.02 4.31
C ASN A 210 20.96 -9.46 3.92
N GLU A 211 21.88 -10.38 4.18
CA GLU A 211 21.74 -11.82 3.99
C GLU A 211 22.07 -12.57 5.29
N PRO A 212 21.09 -13.25 5.91
CA PRO A 212 19.68 -13.31 5.53
C PRO A 212 18.97 -11.96 5.70
N SER A 213 17.91 -11.75 4.94
CA SER A 213 17.08 -10.55 5.08
C SER A 213 16.41 -10.51 6.47
N PRO A 214 16.48 -9.39 7.22
CA PRO A 214 15.88 -9.29 8.53
C PRO A 214 14.35 -9.24 8.50
N PHE A 215 13.74 -8.98 7.32
CA PHE A 215 12.30 -9.01 7.15
C PHE A 215 11.93 -9.36 5.69
N ASP A 216 10.72 -9.87 5.50
CA ASP A 216 10.16 -10.10 4.18
C ASP A 216 9.45 -8.83 3.69
N ALA A 217 9.95 -8.24 2.59
CA ALA A 217 9.47 -6.97 2.04
C ALA A 217 8.09 -7.05 1.37
N PHE A 218 7.45 -8.22 1.35
CA PHE A 218 6.09 -8.40 0.88
C PHE A 218 5.19 -8.99 1.97
N PHE A 219 5.55 -10.13 2.52
CA PHE A 219 4.69 -10.85 3.47
C PHE A 219 4.72 -10.27 4.89
N GLU A 220 5.86 -9.78 5.37
CA GLU A 220 5.92 -9.04 6.63
C GLU A 220 5.70 -7.55 6.45
N ALA A 221 6.04 -6.99 5.28
CA ALA A 221 5.91 -5.55 5.03
C ALA A 221 4.50 -5.02 5.29
N VAL A 222 3.45 -5.82 5.07
CA VAL A 222 2.06 -5.46 5.36
C VAL A 222 1.81 -5.14 6.85
N PHE A 223 2.64 -5.69 7.75
CA PHE A 223 2.59 -5.38 9.18
C PHE A 223 3.43 -4.15 9.54
N PHE A 224 4.35 -3.75 8.69
CA PHE A 224 5.21 -2.58 8.91
C PHE A 224 4.71 -1.34 8.17
N MET A 225 4.03 -1.50 7.04
CA MET A 225 3.69 -0.37 6.17
C MET A 225 2.41 0.40 6.56
N ALA A 226 1.52 -0.18 7.37
CA ALA A 226 0.22 0.46 7.64
C ALA A 226 0.35 1.88 8.22
N PRO A 227 1.22 2.16 9.22
CA PRO A 227 1.32 3.50 9.78
C PRO A 227 1.80 4.56 8.77
N ILE A 228 2.70 4.23 7.83
CA ILE A 228 3.17 5.21 6.82
C ILE A 228 2.05 5.64 5.86
N TYR A 229 0.96 4.91 5.81
CA TYR A 229 -0.19 5.24 4.97
C TYR A 229 -1.32 5.91 5.75
N VAL A 230 -1.72 5.34 6.90
CA VAL A 230 -2.89 5.82 7.64
C VAL A 230 -2.57 6.87 8.70
N LEU A 231 -1.33 6.93 9.17
CA LEU A 231 -0.87 7.85 10.22
C LEU A 231 0.21 8.84 9.76
N ARG A 232 0.31 9.08 8.43
CA ARG A 232 1.26 10.06 7.89
C ARG A 232 1.15 11.40 8.60
N GLY A 233 2.28 12.03 8.88
CA GLY A 233 2.36 13.34 9.50
C GLY A 233 2.18 13.36 11.01
N THR A 234 1.93 12.22 11.66
CA THR A 234 1.76 12.16 13.12
C THR A 234 3.04 11.76 13.84
N GLU A 235 3.15 12.15 15.11
CA GLU A 235 4.25 11.73 15.98
C GLU A 235 4.21 10.23 16.26
N GLU A 236 3.02 9.64 16.37
CA GLU A 236 2.83 8.21 16.57
C GLU A 236 3.38 7.39 15.40
N CYS A 237 3.29 7.91 14.18
CA CYS A 237 3.91 7.30 13.00
C CYS A 237 5.44 7.28 13.13
N VAL A 238 6.04 8.38 13.57
CA VAL A 238 7.49 8.47 13.81
C VAL A 238 7.91 7.50 14.90
N GLU A 239 7.23 7.51 16.04
CA GLU A 239 7.52 6.61 17.17
C GLU A 239 7.40 5.13 16.76
N TYR A 240 6.40 4.81 15.94
CA TYR A 240 6.25 3.46 15.41
C TYR A 240 7.50 3.02 14.63
N TYR A 241 7.95 3.85 13.69
CA TYR A 241 9.11 3.48 12.85
C TYR A 241 10.43 3.48 13.62
N GLN A 242 10.58 4.29 14.65
CA GLN A 242 11.71 4.17 15.58
C GLN A 242 11.75 2.80 16.27
N LYS A 243 10.58 2.34 16.78
CA LYS A 243 10.48 1.01 17.41
C LYS A 243 10.69 -0.13 16.40
N ALA A 244 10.11 -0.01 15.21
CA ALA A 244 10.26 -0.99 14.15
C ALA A 244 11.74 -1.11 13.71
N LYS A 245 12.44 0.01 13.56
CA LYS A 245 13.86 0.02 13.21
C LYS A 245 14.71 -0.70 14.27
N LEU A 246 14.45 -0.49 15.56
CA LEU A 246 15.16 -1.21 16.63
C LEU A 246 14.95 -2.72 16.54
N GLU A 247 13.74 -3.19 16.22
CA GLU A 247 13.47 -4.61 16.01
C GLU A 247 14.26 -5.17 14.80
N ILE A 248 14.30 -4.43 13.70
CA ILE A 248 15.04 -4.80 12.49
C ILE A 248 16.55 -4.82 12.73
N GLU A 249 17.11 -3.81 13.41
CA GLU A 249 18.54 -3.75 13.78
C GLU A 249 18.95 -4.93 14.68
N GLU A 250 18.09 -5.33 15.62
CA GLU A 250 18.31 -6.50 16.46
C GLU A 250 18.35 -7.78 15.62
N ARG A 251 17.42 -7.94 14.66
CA ARG A 251 17.41 -9.07 13.73
C ARG A 251 18.69 -9.14 12.88
N ILE A 252 19.20 -7.99 12.40
CA ILE A 252 20.46 -7.92 11.65
C ILE A 252 21.65 -8.37 12.53
N GLN A 253 21.74 -7.87 13.77
CA GLN A 253 22.82 -8.23 14.69
C GLN A 253 22.87 -9.73 14.96
N HIS A 254 21.72 -10.36 15.07
CA HIS A 254 21.60 -11.80 15.34
C HIS A 254 21.53 -12.66 14.08
N LYS A 255 21.60 -12.06 12.89
CA LYS A 255 21.46 -12.74 11.58
C LYS A 255 20.19 -13.59 11.53
N THR A 256 19.07 -13.02 11.98
CA THR A 256 17.76 -13.65 11.98
C THR A 256 16.81 -12.94 11.03
N GLY A 257 15.88 -13.71 10.46
CA GLY A 257 14.85 -13.20 9.57
C GLY A 257 13.63 -14.14 9.54
N PRO A 258 12.62 -13.81 8.75
CA PRO A 258 11.43 -14.67 8.60
C PRO A 258 11.75 -16.00 7.90
N ILE A 259 12.86 -16.05 7.15
CA ILE A 259 13.37 -17.21 6.43
C ILE A 259 14.83 -17.44 6.91
N PRO A 260 15.07 -18.34 7.86
CA PRO A 260 16.40 -18.49 8.46
C PRO A 260 17.48 -18.99 7.48
N GLU A 261 17.11 -19.90 6.59
CA GLU A 261 17.99 -20.45 5.55
C GLU A 261 17.56 -19.94 4.19
N GLU A 262 17.70 -18.62 3.98
CA GLU A 262 17.25 -17.93 2.78
C GLU A 262 17.90 -18.51 1.51
N LYS A 263 17.13 -19.37 0.80
CA LYS A 263 17.60 -20.07 -0.39
C LYS A 263 17.39 -19.27 -1.66
N PHE A 264 16.25 -18.60 -1.75
CA PHE A 264 15.89 -17.76 -2.88
C PHE A 264 15.46 -16.38 -2.43
N ARG A 265 15.93 -15.37 -3.15
CA ARG A 265 15.56 -13.96 -2.97
C ARG A 265 14.70 -13.52 -4.15
N ILE A 266 13.54 -12.94 -3.89
CA ILE A 266 12.64 -12.52 -4.97
C ILE A 266 12.20 -11.07 -4.84
N VAL A 267 11.86 -10.46 -5.97
CA VAL A 267 11.07 -9.23 -6.02
C VAL A 267 9.62 -9.60 -6.29
N MET A 268 8.69 -9.04 -5.51
CA MET A 268 7.25 -9.22 -5.70
C MET A 268 6.62 -8.02 -6.39
N GLU A 269 5.92 -8.26 -7.50
CA GLU A 269 5.10 -7.26 -8.20
C GLU A 269 3.61 -7.57 -8.01
N GLY A 270 2.84 -6.55 -7.65
CA GLY A 270 1.39 -6.62 -7.47
C GLY A 270 0.94 -6.79 -6.01
N PRO A 271 -0.33 -6.47 -5.71
CA PRO A 271 -0.88 -6.58 -4.37
C PRO A 271 -1.13 -8.03 -3.93
N PRO A 272 -1.11 -8.31 -2.63
CA PRO A 272 -1.34 -9.67 -2.11
C PRO A 272 -2.81 -10.11 -2.17
N PRO A 273 -3.09 -11.42 -2.21
CA PRO A 273 -4.44 -11.96 -2.09
C PRO A 273 -4.87 -12.00 -0.62
N TRP A 274 -5.45 -10.91 -0.11
CA TRP A 274 -5.73 -10.72 1.32
C TRP A 274 -6.51 -11.85 1.99
N PRO A 275 -7.59 -12.40 1.40
CA PRO A 275 -8.34 -13.50 2.03
C PRO A 275 -7.51 -14.78 2.19
N HIS A 276 -6.49 -14.96 1.36
CA HIS A 276 -5.62 -16.13 1.32
C HIS A 276 -4.16 -15.81 1.64
N PHE A 277 -3.88 -14.63 2.20
CA PHE A 277 -2.55 -14.10 2.41
C PHE A 277 -1.61 -15.07 3.15
N ARG A 278 -2.08 -15.67 4.24
CA ARG A 278 -1.28 -16.62 5.00
C ARG A 278 -0.97 -17.90 4.19
N THR A 279 -1.98 -18.48 3.54
CA THR A 279 -1.80 -19.64 2.67
C THR A 279 -0.82 -19.34 1.54
N PHE A 280 -0.94 -18.16 0.94
CA PHE A 280 -0.05 -17.70 -0.12
C PHE A 280 1.39 -17.62 0.36
N TRP A 281 1.66 -17.05 1.53
CA TRP A 281 2.99 -16.99 2.13
C TRP A 281 3.58 -18.39 2.38
N GLU A 282 2.81 -19.30 2.96
CA GLU A 282 3.28 -20.68 3.26
C GLU A 282 3.74 -21.44 2.00
N LEU A 283 3.16 -21.14 0.82
CA LEU A 283 3.61 -21.72 -0.44
C LEU A 283 5.05 -21.32 -0.82
N PHE A 284 5.45 -20.09 -0.50
CA PHE A 284 6.83 -19.61 -0.72
C PHE A 284 7.78 -20.05 0.38
N LYS A 285 7.34 -20.05 1.63
CA LYS A 285 8.17 -20.51 2.76
C LYS A 285 8.67 -21.94 2.60
N LYS A 286 7.88 -22.79 1.99
CA LYS A 286 8.27 -24.20 1.69
C LYS A 286 9.57 -24.28 0.87
N TRP A 287 9.90 -23.24 0.12
CA TRP A 287 11.07 -23.14 -0.74
C TRP A 287 12.18 -22.26 -0.15
N ASP A 288 12.09 -21.90 1.12
CA ASP A 288 13.01 -20.96 1.78
C ASP A 288 13.19 -19.65 1.00
N VAL A 289 12.07 -19.11 0.50
CA VAL A 289 12.00 -17.89 -0.31
C VAL A 289 11.73 -16.69 0.57
N CYS A 290 12.57 -15.67 0.43
CA CYS A 290 12.33 -14.35 1.00
C CYS A 290 12.04 -13.31 -0.09
N ALA A 291 10.95 -12.56 0.04
CA ALA A 291 10.72 -11.40 -0.79
C ALA A 291 11.53 -10.22 -0.24
N VAL A 292 12.61 -9.87 -0.92
CA VAL A 292 13.56 -8.83 -0.48
C VAL A 292 13.18 -7.43 -0.95
N ALA A 293 12.31 -7.32 -1.95
CA ALA A 293 11.69 -6.07 -2.37
C ALA A 293 10.28 -6.32 -2.93
N SER A 294 9.43 -5.31 -2.88
CA SER A 294 8.08 -5.36 -3.40
C SER A 294 7.63 -4.00 -3.90
N THR A 295 6.92 -3.97 -5.01
CA THR A 295 6.28 -2.75 -5.49
C THR A 295 5.07 -2.38 -4.63
N TYR A 296 4.42 -3.35 -4.01
CA TYR A 296 3.24 -3.12 -3.18
C TYR A 296 3.56 -2.37 -1.89
N SER A 297 4.68 -2.66 -1.22
CA SER A 297 5.10 -1.94 -0.01
C SER A 297 5.43 -0.45 -0.27
N LYS A 298 5.43 -0.03 -1.53
CA LYS A 298 5.77 1.30 -2.01
C LYS A 298 4.65 1.96 -2.83
N VAL A 299 3.48 1.36 -2.86
CA VAL A 299 2.34 1.80 -3.68
C VAL A 299 1.93 3.25 -3.44
N GLY A 300 2.12 3.75 -2.23
CA GLY A 300 1.87 5.14 -1.85
C GLY A 300 2.93 6.15 -2.28
N GLY A 301 3.98 5.74 -3.00
CA GLY A 301 5.00 6.66 -3.55
C GLY A 301 6.22 6.90 -2.66
N ILE A 302 6.40 6.15 -1.57
CA ILE A 302 7.61 6.18 -0.76
C ILE A 302 8.54 5.06 -1.21
N TRP A 303 9.61 5.46 -1.88
CA TRP A 303 10.58 4.55 -2.49
C TRP A 303 11.89 4.54 -1.71
N ASP A 304 12.66 3.46 -1.82
CA ASP A 304 14.01 3.31 -1.25
C ASP A 304 14.96 4.40 -1.73
N PHE A 305 14.71 4.89 -2.92
CA PHE A 305 15.40 6.01 -3.55
C PHE A 305 14.37 6.98 -4.11
N GLY A 306 14.58 8.25 -4.02
CA GLY A 306 13.71 9.24 -4.65
C GLY A 306 13.06 10.19 -3.64
N PHE A 307 11.76 10.39 -3.78
CA PHE A 307 11.03 11.47 -3.13
C PHE A 307 11.04 11.39 -1.59
N ARG A 308 11.23 12.54 -0.97
CA ARG A 308 10.92 12.85 0.42
C ARG A 308 10.18 14.17 0.47
N HIS A 309 9.27 14.32 1.43
CA HIS A 309 8.65 15.60 1.65
C HIS A 309 9.67 16.68 2.02
N ASP A 310 9.37 17.93 1.66
CA ASP A 310 10.18 19.11 1.96
C ASP A 310 9.33 20.14 2.70
N PRO A 311 9.46 20.23 4.04
CA PRO A 311 8.68 21.18 4.83
C PRO A 311 8.92 22.65 4.47
N SER A 312 10.03 22.98 3.80
CA SER A 312 10.31 24.36 3.34
C SER A 312 9.47 24.78 2.15
N ARG A 313 8.86 23.80 1.43
CA ARG A 313 8.00 24.01 0.24
C ARG A 313 6.72 23.19 0.37
N PRO A 314 5.87 23.43 1.38
CA PRO A 314 4.86 22.47 1.82
C PRO A 314 3.90 22.03 0.71
N LEU A 315 3.21 22.94 0.05
CA LEU A 315 2.25 22.59 -1.02
C LEU A 315 2.92 22.05 -2.28
N ASP A 316 4.09 22.57 -2.66
CA ASP A 316 4.85 22.05 -3.81
C ASP A 316 5.31 20.61 -3.53
N SER A 317 5.72 20.33 -2.30
CA SER A 317 6.13 19.01 -1.86
C SER A 317 4.98 18.00 -1.91
N ILE A 318 3.79 18.37 -1.46
CA ILE A 318 2.59 17.53 -1.58
C ILE A 318 2.23 17.30 -3.05
N ALA A 319 2.33 18.36 -3.91
CA ALA A 319 2.08 18.23 -5.33
C ALA A 319 3.08 17.26 -6.01
N GLU A 320 4.36 17.32 -5.64
CA GLU A 320 5.38 16.37 -6.10
C GLU A 320 5.05 14.95 -5.64
N TYR A 321 4.67 14.77 -4.37
CA TYR A 321 4.31 13.47 -3.81
C TYR A 321 3.12 12.83 -4.52
N ALA A 322 2.07 13.59 -4.81
CA ALA A 322 0.88 13.10 -5.49
C ALA A 322 1.19 12.47 -6.86
N THR A 323 2.26 12.93 -7.55
CA THR A 323 2.69 12.37 -8.83
C THR A 323 3.45 11.05 -8.70
N ASN A 324 4.03 10.75 -7.53
CA ASN A 324 4.92 9.60 -7.31
C ASN A 324 4.19 8.28 -7.03
N CYS A 325 2.89 8.23 -7.16
CA CYS A 325 2.13 7.00 -7.00
C CYS A 325 2.52 5.96 -8.07
N TYR A 326 2.69 4.70 -7.66
CA TYR A 326 3.05 3.60 -8.56
C TYR A 326 2.09 3.44 -9.74
N THR A 327 0.79 3.63 -9.51
CA THR A 327 -0.23 3.55 -10.56
C THR A 327 -0.15 4.70 -11.58
N ASN A 328 0.55 5.77 -11.24
CA ASN A 328 0.81 6.93 -12.13
C ASN A 328 2.03 6.73 -13.05
N TYR A 329 2.75 5.63 -12.89
CA TYR A 329 3.93 5.30 -13.69
C TYR A 329 3.57 4.45 -14.91
N ASN A 330 4.16 4.77 -16.07
CA ASN A 330 4.06 3.91 -17.24
C ASN A 330 4.91 2.63 -17.07
N TRP A 331 4.71 1.63 -17.96
CA TRP A 331 5.40 0.34 -17.85
C TRP A 331 6.91 0.40 -18.01
N LYS A 332 7.44 1.37 -18.74
CA LYS A 332 8.90 1.56 -18.81
C LYS A 332 9.45 1.92 -17.44
N MET A 333 8.86 2.92 -16.77
CA MET A 333 9.26 3.34 -15.43
C MET A 333 9.11 2.22 -14.40
N ARG A 334 7.98 1.49 -14.44
CA ARG A 334 7.75 0.34 -13.54
C ARG A 334 8.80 -0.76 -13.76
N SER A 335 9.10 -1.11 -15.03
CA SER A 335 10.10 -2.12 -15.36
C SER A 335 11.51 -1.72 -14.94
N GLU A 336 11.90 -0.47 -15.14
CA GLU A 336 13.20 0.07 -14.71
C GLU A 336 13.34 0.03 -13.18
N MET A 337 12.29 0.37 -12.45
CA MET A 337 12.27 0.30 -10.99
C MET A 337 12.34 -1.14 -10.48
N ILE A 338 11.55 -2.07 -11.04
CA ILE A 338 11.62 -3.50 -10.68
C ILE A 338 13.02 -4.05 -10.96
N LYS A 339 13.60 -3.68 -12.12
CA LYS A 339 14.96 -4.10 -12.49
C LYS A 339 16.00 -3.58 -11.49
N SER A 340 15.89 -2.33 -11.06
CA SER A 340 16.80 -1.78 -10.05
C SER A 340 16.66 -2.51 -8.70
N TYR A 341 15.46 -2.92 -8.30
CA TYR A 341 15.29 -3.74 -7.10
C TYR A 341 15.93 -5.12 -7.23
N ILE A 342 15.80 -5.77 -8.39
CA ILE A 342 16.44 -7.07 -8.61
C ILE A 342 17.95 -6.95 -8.46
N ASP A 343 18.55 -5.91 -9.03
CA ASP A 343 20.00 -5.69 -8.97
C ASP A 343 20.46 -5.27 -7.57
N ASP A 344 19.78 -4.27 -6.96
CA ASP A 344 20.21 -3.67 -5.69
C ASP A 344 20.04 -4.61 -4.49
N TYR A 345 19.05 -5.50 -4.55
CA TYR A 345 18.74 -6.45 -3.49
C TYR A 345 19.25 -7.87 -3.76
N ASN A 346 20.04 -8.06 -4.82
CA ASN A 346 20.58 -9.36 -5.21
C ASN A 346 19.48 -10.44 -5.32
N ALA A 347 18.41 -10.12 -6.05
CA ALA A 347 17.28 -11.04 -6.18
C ALA A 347 17.48 -12.01 -7.35
N ASP A 348 17.14 -13.29 -7.12
CA ASP A 348 17.24 -14.36 -8.09
C ASP A 348 16.14 -14.34 -9.17
N ALA A 349 14.97 -13.80 -8.79
CA ALA A 349 13.79 -13.89 -9.65
C ALA A 349 12.76 -12.78 -9.37
N LEU A 350 11.87 -12.59 -10.35
CA LEU A 350 10.67 -11.78 -10.24
C LEU A 350 9.43 -12.67 -10.10
N VAL A 351 8.54 -12.35 -9.17
CA VAL A 351 7.21 -12.94 -9.08
C VAL A 351 6.16 -11.87 -9.34
N ILE A 352 5.34 -12.06 -10.35
CA ILE A 352 4.23 -11.17 -10.69
C ILE A 352 2.93 -11.83 -10.22
N HIS A 353 2.28 -11.21 -9.23
CA HIS A 353 0.93 -11.55 -8.84
C HIS A 353 -0.05 -10.64 -9.58
N SER A 354 -0.63 -11.18 -10.64
CA SER A 354 -1.63 -10.49 -11.45
C SER A 354 -3.00 -10.55 -10.78
N VAL A 355 -3.57 -9.39 -10.49
CA VAL A 355 -4.87 -9.29 -9.83
C VAL A 355 -5.97 -9.16 -10.85
N LYS A 356 -6.89 -10.12 -10.87
CA LYS A 356 -7.96 -10.21 -11.88
C LYS A 356 -8.82 -8.95 -11.96
N SER A 357 -9.23 -8.40 -10.84
CA SER A 357 -10.11 -7.23 -10.79
C SER A 357 -9.37 -5.88 -10.78
N CYS A 358 -8.03 -5.85 -10.68
CA CYS A 358 -7.24 -4.62 -10.62
C CYS A 358 -6.55 -4.30 -11.94
N ARG A 359 -7.17 -3.48 -12.78
CA ARG A 359 -6.60 -3.09 -14.09
C ARG A 359 -5.37 -2.20 -13.97
N ALA A 360 -5.29 -1.34 -12.96
CA ALA A 360 -4.16 -0.43 -12.75
C ALA A 360 -2.84 -1.18 -12.51
N PHE A 361 -2.89 -2.36 -11.92
CA PHE A 361 -1.73 -3.24 -11.76
C PHE A 361 -1.58 -4.23 -12.92
N SER A 362 -2.66 -4.89 -13.36
CA SER A 362 -2.58 -6.08 -14.22
C SER A 362 -2.37 -5.81 -15.70
N VAL A 363 -2.88 -4.67 -16.21
CA VAL A 363 -2.69 -4.33 -17.63
C VAL A 363 -1.22 -4.10 -17.92
N GLY A 364 -0.66 -4.87 -18.87
CA GLY A 364 0.76 -4.80 -19.26
C GLY A 364 1.71 -5.73 -18.48
N GLN A 365 1.24 -6.43 -17.44
CA GLN A 365 2.09 -7.38 -16.69
C GLN A 365 2.57 -8.58 -17.53
N ALA A 366 1.78 -9.02 -18.51
CA ALA A 366 2.20 -10.07 -19.44
C ALA A 366 3.39 -9.62 -20.31
N ASP A 367 3.32 -8.39 -20.84
CA ASP A 367 4.43 -7.79 -21.61
C ASP A 367 5.65 -7.58 -20.72
N ALA A 368 5.46 -7.13 -19.48
CA ALA A 368 6.54 -7.01 -18.50
C ALA A 368 7.23 -8.36 -18.26
N ARG A 369 6.45 -9.45 -18.03
CA ARG A 369 7.00 -10.80 -17.88
C ARG A 369 7.90 -11.20 -19.05
N GLU A 370 7.42 -11.00 -20.29
CA GLU A 370 8.21 -11.33 -21.49
C GLU A 370 9.50 -10.53 -21.54
N ARG A 371 9.45 -9.25 -21.23
CA ARG A 371 10.62 -8.37 -21.20
C ARG A 371 11.64 -8.84 -20.15
N PHE A 372 11.21 -9.18 -18.95
CA PHE A 372 12.12 -9.65 -17.90
C PHE A 372 12.80 -10.96 -18.29
N ILE A 373 12.07 -11.89 -18.89
CA ILE A 373 12.64 -13.17 -19.34
C ILE A 373 13.60 -12.98 -20.53
N ARG A 374 13.18 -12.24 -21.58
CA ARG A 374 13.93 -12.17 -22.84
C ARG A 374 15.04 -11.15 -22.82
N ASP A 375 14.76 -9.93 -22.30
CA ASP A 375 15.69 -8.80 -22.42
C ASP A 375 16.65 -8.74 -21.24
N TYR A 376 16.19 -9.14 -20.05
CA TYR A 376 16.99 -9.09 -18.83
C TYR A 376 17.49 -10.46 -18.36
N ASN A 377 17.06 -11.56 -18.99
CA ASN A 377 17.37 -12.94 -18.58
C ASN A 377 17.04 -13.24 -17.11
N ILE A 378 15.96 -12.63 -16.58
CA ILE A 378 15.50 -12.79 -15.21
C ILE A 378 14.38 -13.82 -15.17
N PRO A 379 14.53 -14.93 -14.43
CA PRO A 379 13.46 -15.88 -14.20
C PRO A 379 12.22 -15.16 -13.62
N THR A 380 11.06 -15.36 -14.24
CA THR A 380 9.85 -14.64 -13.85
C THR A 380 8.66 -15.58 -13.73
N LEU A 381 8.14 -15.71 -12.52
CA LEU A 381 6.89 -16.42 -12.24
C LEU A 381 5.71 -15.47 -12.42
N PHE A 382 4.70 -15.90 -13.17
CA PHE A 382 3.43 -15.19 -13.32
C PHE A 382 2.30 -16.03 -12.76
N ILE A 383 1.62 -15.49 -11.74
CA ILE A 383 0.48 -16.13 -11.07
C ILE A 383 -0.69 -15.15 -11.01
N GLU A 384 -1.90 -15.69 -10.98
CA GLU A 384 -3.12 -14.87 -11.00
C GLU A 384 -4.08 -15.29 -9.88
N SER A 385 -4.63 -14.28 -9.18
CA SER A 385 -5.79 -14.43 -8.30
C SER A 385 -6.49 -13.07 -8.13
N ASP A 386 -7.18 -12.85 -7.03
CA ASP A 386 -7.74 -11.53 -6.72
C ASP A 386 -7.25 -11.02 -5.37
N LEU A 387 -7.23 -9.68 -5.23
CA LEU A 387 -6.77 -9.03 -4.00
C LEU A 387 -7.78 -9.12 -2.84
N ALA A 388 -9.10 -9.16 -3.14
CA ALA A 388 -10.15 -9.16 -2.11
C ALA A 388 -11.19 -10.26 -2.31
N ASP A 389 -11.40 -10.74 -3.54
CA ASP A 389 -12.39 -11.76 -3.84
C ASP A 389 -11.81 -13.17 -3.62
N PRO A 390 -12.27 -13.90 -2.57
CA PRO A 390 -11.72 -15.21 -2.25
C PRO A 390 -12.00 -16.27 -3.32
N ARG A 391 -12.97 -16.07 -4.19
CA ARG A 391 -13.41 -17.04 -5.20
C ARG A 391 -12.37 -17.28 -6.31
N TYR A 392 -11.43 -16.35 -6.49
CA TYR A 392 -10.41 -16.42 -7.55
C TYR A 392 -9.07 -16.98 -7.09
N PHE A 393 -8.99 -17.54 -5.89
CA PHE A 393 -7.77 -18.18 -5.40
C PHE A 393 -7.91 -19.70 -5.41
N SER A 394 -7.08 -20.39 -6.18
CA SER A 394 -6.96 -21.84 -6.17
C SER A 394 -5.60 -22.24 -5.60
N GLU A 395 -5.59 -22.74 -4.35
CA GLU A 395 -4.36 -23.15 -3.68
C GLU A 395 -3.59 -24.21 -4.48
N ALA A 396 -4.28 -25.21 -5.04
CA ALA A 396 -3.64 -26.28 -5.80
C ALA A 396 -2.94 -25.76 -7.07
N GLN A 397 -3.58 -24.84 -7.80
CA GLN A 397 -2.98 -24.24 -8.99
C GLN A 397 -1.78 -23.35 -8.62
N MET A 398 -1.90 -22.56 -7.55
CA MET A 398 -0.80 -21.72 -7.05
C MET A 398 0.39 -22.58 -6.66
N ARG A 399 0.14 -23.62 -5.86
CA ARG A 399 1.16 -24.57 -5.42
C ARG A 399 1.91 -25.19 -6.60
N ASN A 400 1.20 -25.76 -7.56
CA ASN A 400 1.82 -26.38 -8.73
C ASN A 400 2.71 -25.41 -9.52
N ARG A 401 2.27 -24.16 -9.70
CA ARG A 401 3.05 -23.14 -10.42
C ARG A 401 4.29 -22.71 -9.65
N ILE A 402 4.15 -22.50 -8.34
CA ILE A 402 5.25 -22.11 -7.45
C ILE A 402 6.26 -23.23 -7.35
N ASP A 403 5.82 -24.47 -7.11
CA ASP A 403 6.69 -25.64 -7.00
C ASP A 403 7.49 -25.84 -8.32
N ALA A 404 6.82 -25.88 -9.47
CA ALA A 404 7.51 -26.04 -10.77
C ALA A 404 8.52 -24.91 -11.06
N PHE A 405 8.22 -23.69 -10.64
CA PHE A 405 9.11 -22.55 -10.84
C PHE A 405 10.39 -22.68 -10.01
N PHE A 406 10.29 -22.97 -8.72
CA PHE A 406 11.46 -23.10 -7.84
C PHE A 406 12.25 -24.37 -8.12
N GLU A 407 11.61 -25.49 -8.49
CA GLU A 407 12.31 -26.67 -9.02
C GLU A 407 13.16 -26.33 -10.25
N SER A 408 12.63 -25.53 -11.17
CA SER A 408 13.37 -25.06 -12.34
C SER A 408 14.56 -24.16 -11.97
N LEU A 409 14.41 -23.29 -10.97
CA LEU A 409 15.52 -22.45 -10.47
C LEU A 409 16.62 -23.28 -9.81
N GLU A 410 16.26 -24.31 -9.01
CA GLU A 410 17.23 -25.24 -8.44
C GLU A 410 18.02 -25.96 -9.53
N HIS A 411 17.33 -26.49 -10.52
CA HIS A 411 17.99 -27.17 -11.63
C HIS A 411 18.93 -26.24 -12.40
N ARG A 412 18.51 -25.02 -12.66
CA ARG A 412 19.37 -24.01 -13.31
C ARG A 412 20.66 -23.76 -12.54
N ARG A 413 20.58 -23.57 -11.22
CA ARG A 413 21.76 -23.38 -10.36
C ARG A 413 22.71 -24.57 -10.39
N LEU A 414 22.18 -25.82 -10.45
CA LEU A 414 22.99 -27.03 -10.57
C LEU A 414 23.72 -27.16 -11.91
N VAL A 415 23.18 -26.59 -12.98
CA VAL A 415 23.78 -26.63 -14.33
C VAL A 415 24.82 -25.52 -14.49
N GLU A 416 24.65 -24.38 -13.84
CA GLU A 416 25.53 -23.21 -13.89
C GLU A 416 26.72 -23.31 -12.90
N ALA A 417 26.64 -24.19 -11.89
CA ALA A 417 27.73 -24.49 -10.91
C ALA A 417 28.70 -25.54 -11.43
#